data_2249c2b1d1b79da6e86bfef2294702dc
#
_entry.id   2249c2b1d1b79da6e86bfef2294702dc
#
_cell.length_a   1.000
_cell.length_b   1.000
_cell.length_c   1.000
_cell.angle_alpha   90.00
_cell.angle_beta   90.00
_cell.angle_gamma   90.00
#
_symmetry.space_group_name_H-M   'P 1'
#
loop_
_entity.id
_entity.type
_entity.pdbx_description
1 polymer ?
#
loop_
_entity_poly.entity_id
_entity_poly.type
_entity_poly.pdbx_seq_one_letter_code
_entity_poly.pdbx_strand_id
1 'polypeptide(L)'
;SESQVTKDGKFNHIINGLPDWVYEEEFAFNRAFEWAPDGSAIAYIKFDESDVREFQMNMFEGQSPALKQNELYPSNYVYKYPKAGEKNSKVSVYVYDVSDRTTTKMDTGEEDDIYLPRIRWTQDPKKLAIIRLNRHQNKMEVLLANAKVGTIVPLYREENKYYIDESNLDNLVFLDNGTQFVITSEKSGYMHLYLYDLNGRERQAITKGNFDIIDFYGYDPVRKLFYYSSYEESPLEKYIYSINEKGLKKKLTPVKGWNEASFSKNFNYYINVVSNTDTPPVTALYNAKGKQVRVLEDNKAVKEAVKAYNLAKPEFIQIPAADGKTMLNAWIMKPVNQKTGKKYPLLITQYSGPNSQQVKNNWSLSWLNYLAQEGYIVACIDPRGTAARGEEFRKCTYMQLGKLESDDMIAAAKWLVTQPDVDVKNIGIWGWSYGGFMSSLCIMKGNDIFTTAIAVAPVTHYKYYDSIYTERYMRTPAENERGYEDNAPLNWADKLKGNLLICHGTADDNVHVQNT
;
A
#
# COMPACT_ATOMS: atom_id res chain seq x y z
N SER A 1 -23.33 27.27 -18.26
CA SER A 1 -24.48 26.84 -17.42
C SER A 1 -24.13 25.49 -16.77
N GLU A 2 -24.43 25.35 -15.50
CA GLU A 2 -24.28 24.08 -14.79
C GLU A 2 -25.52 23.21 -15.05
N SER A 3 -25.31 21.88 -15.13
CA SER A 3 -26.40 20.92 -15.21
C SER A 3 -26.09 19.69 -14.34
N GLN A 4 -27.07 19.25 -13.57
CA GLN A 4 -26.96 18.07 -12.73
C GLN A 4 -27.05 16.80 -13.57
N VAL A 5 -26.04 15.93 -13.48
CA VAL A 5 -25.97 14.66 -14.23
C VAL A 5 -26.76 13.54 -13.53
N THR A 6 -26.59 13.40 -12.21
CA THR A 6 -27.28 12.37 -11.40
C THR A 6 -28.28 13.01 -10.44
N LYS A 7 -29.40 12.32 -10.12
CA LYS A 7 -30.48 12.88 -9.29
C LYS A 7 -30.89 11.97 -8.13
N ASP A 8 -30.28 10.82 -8.01
CA ASP A 8 -30.65 9.76 -7.04
C ASP A 8 -29.67 9.65 -5.87
N GLY A 9 -28.67 10.55 -5.80
CA GLY A 9 -27.74 10.62 -4.68
C GLY A 9 -28.44 10.81 -3.35
N LYS A 10 -28.08 10.00 -2.34
CA LYS A 10 -28.69 10.03 -1.01
C LYS A 10 -27.65 9.57 0.02
N PHE A 11 -27.45 10.37 1.07
CA PHE A 11 -26.52 10.06 2.15
C PHE A 11 -26.78 8.67 2.75
N ASN A 12 -25.72 7.90 2.96
CA ASN A 12 -25.73 6.51 3.44
C ASN A 12 -26.61 5.55 2.60
N HIS A 13 -26.83 5.85 1.31
CA HIS A 13 -27.57 4.99 0.39
C HIS A 13 -26.95 4.96 -1.00
N ILE A 14 -26.89 6.11 -1.70
CA ILE A 14 -26.46 6.16 -3.10
C ILE A 14 -25.40 7.23 -3.28
N ILE A 15 -24.25 6.82 -3.81
CA ILE A 15 -23.13 7.69 -4.16
C ILE A 15 -22.89 7.56 -5.67
N ASN A 16 -22.72 8.69 -6.37
CA ASN A 16 -22.40 8.71 -7.80
C ASN A 16 -21.11 9.50 -8.04
N GLY A 17 -20.12 8.87 -8.66
CA GLY A 17 -18.87 9.53 -9.07
C GLY A 17 -17.88 9.82 -7.95
N LEU A 18 -18.16 9.40 -6.72
CA LEU A 18 -17.25 9.31 -5.58
C LEU A 18 -17.27 7.88 -5.05
N PRO A 19 -16.20 7.37 -4.43
CA PRO A 19 -16.23 6.06 -3.78
C PRO A 19 -17.05 6.10 -2.47
N ASP A 20 -17.48 4.93 -2.00
CA ASP A 20 -17.84 4.75 -0.61
C ASP A 20 -16.59 4.68 0.28
N TRP A 21 -16.78 4.64 1.61
CA TRP A 21 -15.67 4.69 2.55
C TRP A 21 -14.63 3.58 2.31
N VAL A 22 -15.09 2.33 2.14
CA VAL A 22 -14.17 1.19 2.02
C VAL A 22 -13.40 1.14 0.69
N TYR A 23 -13.99 1.65 -0.40
CA TYR A 23 -13.28 1.79 -1.66
C TYR A 23 -12.28 2.95 -1.64
N GLU A 24 -12.60 4.06 -0.97
CA GLU A 24 -11.66 5.17 -0.80
C GLU A 24 -10.41 4.72 -0.05
N GLU A 25 -10.61 4.00 1.05
CA GLU A 25 -9.51 3.51 1.90
C GLU A 25 -8.72 2.39 1.20
N GLU A 26 -9.37 1.34 0.70
CA GLU A 26 -8.71 0.09 0.35
C GLU A 26 -8.36 -0.06 -1.14
N PHE A 27 -8.96 0.75 -2.01
CA PHE A 27 -8.55 0.89 -3.40
C PHE A 27 -7.91 2.26 -3.71
N ALA A 28 -7.71 3.10 -2.70
CA ALA A 28 -6.93 4.35 -2.73
C ALA A 28 -7.34 5.33 -3.83
N PHE A 29 -8.63 5.63 -3.98
CA PHE A 29 -9.10 6.67 -4.88
C PHE A 29 -10.27 7.45 -4.28
N ASN A 30 -10.35 8.75 -4.59
CA ASN A 30 -11.39 9.67 -4.12
C ASN A 30 -12.25 10.28 -5.25
N ARG A 31 -12.06 9.78 -6.47
CA ARG A 31 -12.79 10.21 -7.67
C ARG A 31 -13.17 9.00 -8.49
N ALA A 32 -14.45 8.68 -8.51
CA ALA A 32 -15.02 7.54 -9.22
C ALA A 32 -15.65 7.92 -10.57
N PHE A 33 -15.09 8.92 -11.27
CA PHE A 33 -15.52 9.31 -12.62
C PHE A 33 -14.34 9.72 -13.50
N GLU A 34 -14.49 9.55 -14.81
CA GLU A 34 -13.50 9.97 -15.81
C GLU A 34 -14.17 10.56 -17.05
N TRP A 35 -13.56 11.62 -17.58
CA TRP A 35 -13.96 12.20 -18.87
C TRP A 35 -13.42 11.38 -20.04
N ALA A 36 -14.25 11.21 -21.07
CA ALA A 36 -13.78 10.70 -22.34
C ALA A 36 -12.65 11.58 -22.90
N PRO A 37 -11.69 11.03 -23.67
CA PRO A 37 -10.54 11.78 -24.18
C PRO A 37 -10.88 13.03 -24.99
N ASP A 38 -12.03 13.04 -25.65
CA ASP A 38 -12.56 14.15 -26.45
C ASP A 38 -13.55 15.06 -25.71
N GLY A 39 -13.84 14.75 -24.44
CA GLY A 39 -14.82 15.47 -23.62
C GLY A 39 -16.29 15.21 -23.95
N SER A 40 -16.59 14.22 -24.80
CA SER A 40 -17.96 13.92 -25.25
C SER A 40 -18.82 13.20 -24.20
N ALA A 41 -18.19 12.54 -23.21
CA ALA A 41 -18.88 11.73 -22.23
C ALA A 41 -18.18 11.73 -20.86
N ILE A 42 -18.94 11.37 -19.82
CA ILE A 42 -18.44 11.13 -18.46
C ILE A 42 -18.80 9.69 -18.07
N ALA A 43 -17.80 8.86 -17.80
CA ALA A 43 -17.99 7.57 -17.15
C ALA A 43 -17.95 7.74 -15.64
N TYR A 44 -18.82 7.07 -14.89
CA TYR A 44 -18.79 7.10 -13.43
C TYR A 44 -19.22 5.78 -12.82
N ILE A 45 -18.72 5.51 -11.62
CA ILE A 45 -19.15 4.39 -10.78
C ILE A 45 -20.22 4.89 -9.83
N LYS A 46 -21.27 4.10 -9.71
CA LYS A 46 -22.35 4.26 -8.73
C LYS A 46 -22.20 3.20 -7.66
N PHE A 47 -22.31 3.60 -6.41
CA PHE A 47 -22.30 2.76 -5.22
C PHE A 47 -23.70 2.80 -4.60
N ASP A 48 -24.31 1.64 -4.42
CA ASP A 48 -25.51 1.45 -3.61
C ASP A 48 -25.12 0.79 -2.30
N GLU A 49 -24.94 1.61 -1.26
CA GLU A 49 -24.57 1.19 0.09
C GLU A 49 -25.76 0.98 1.02
N SER A 50 -26.99 0.89 0.46
CA SER A 50 -28.22 0.78 1.24
C SER A 50 -28.22 -0.44 2.18
N ASP A 51 -27.65 -1.56 1.71
CA ASP A 51 -27.55 -2.82 2.46
C ASP A 51 -26.27 -2.92 3.33
N VAL A 52 -25.33 -1.97 3.22
CA VAL A 52 -24.11 -1.95 4.03
C VAL A 52 -24.46 -1.54 5.45
N ARG A 53 -23.87 -2.21 6.43
CA ARG A 53 -24.09 -1.89 7.84
C ARG A 53 -23.46 -0.56 8.23
N GLU A 54 -24.13 0.14 9.14
CA GLU A 54 -23.64 1.37 9.73
C GLU A 54 -22.75 1.09 10.93
N PHE A 55 -21.69 1.90 11.07
CA PHE A 55 -20.91 2.03 12.29
C PHE A 55 -21.14 3.41 12.89
N GLN A 56 -21.19 3.48 14.21
CA GLN A 56 -21.45 4.71 14.95
C GLN A 56 -20.28 5.00 15.91
N MET A 57 -19.78 6.22 15.86
CA MET A 57 -18.76 6.72 16.78
C MET A 57 -19.27 7.92 17.56
N ASN A 58 -18.79 8.05 18.81
CA ASN A 58 -18.95 9.26 19.60
C ASN A 58 -17.87 10.27 19.21
N MET A 59 -18.29 11.46 18.83
CA MET A 59 -17.40 12.57 18.51
C MET A 59 -17.36 13.54 19.67
N PHE A 60 -16.24 13.54 20.38
CA PHE A 60 -15.99 14.45 21.51
C PHE A 60 -15.50 15.81 21.02
N GLU A 61 -15.35 16.77 21.94
CA GLU A 61 -14.69 18.04 21.64
C GLU A 61 -13.30 17.82 21.02
N GLY A 62 -12.99 18.59 20.01
CA GLY A 62 -11.70 18.55 19.33
C GLY A 62 -11.26 19.93 18.85
N GLN A 63 -10.07 19.99 18.25
CA GLN A 63 -9.50 21.26 17.75
C GLN A 63 -10.26 21.81 16.54
N SER A 64 -10.96 20.97 15.77
CA SER A 64 -11.80 21.42 14.66
C SER A 64 -12.95 22.28 15.20
N PRO A 65 -13.22 23.46 14.58
CA PRO A 65 -14.33 24.33 15.00
C PRO A 65 -15.68 23.61 15.01
N ALA A 66 -15.90 22.64 14.11
CA ALA A 66 -17.13 21.85 14.05
C ALA A 66 -17.34 20.95 15.28
N LEU A 67 -16.26 20.55 15.96
CA LEU A 67 -16.32 19.68 17.14
C LEU A 67 -16.41 20.46 18.46
N LYS A 68 -16.28 21.78 18.45
CA LYS A 68 -16.38 22.61 19.67
C LYS A 68 -17.74 22.54 20.34
N GLN A 69 -18.81 22.32 19.55
CA GLN A 69 -20.15 22.10 20.10
C GLN A 69 -20.29 20.84 20.95
N ASN A 70 -19.32 19.93 20.91
CA ASN A 70 -19.30 18.68 21.65
C ASN A 70 -18.64 18.80 23.05
N GLU A 71 -18.40 20.03 23.53
CA GLU A 71 -17.74 20.29 24.82
C GLU A 71 -18.40 19.54 26.00
N LEU A 72 -19.74 19.60 26.08
CA LEU A 72 -20.46 18.98 27.19
C LEU A 72 -21.11 17.64 26.82
N TYR A 73 -21.54 17.49 25.58
CA TYR A 73 -22.20 16.29 25.09
C TYR A 73 -21.60 15.87 23.76
N PRO A 74 -21.12 14.62 23.62
CA PRO A 74 -20.61 14.13 22.35
C PRO A 74 -21.73 14.06 21.31
N SER A 75 -21.42 14.34 20.06
CA SER A 75 -22.27 14.01 18.93
C SER A 75 -22.00 12.61 18.40
N ASN A 76 -22.91 12.09 17.57
CA ASN A 76 -22.71 10.81 16.88
C ASN A 76 -22.29 11.05 15.43
N TYR A 77 -21.31 10.31 14.98
CA TYR A 77 -20.96 10.17 13.58
C TYR A 77 -21.35 8.77 13.10
N VAL A 78 -22.22 8.69 12.11
CA VAL A 78 -22.76 7.43 11.58
C VAL A 78 -22.41 7.33 10.11
N TYR A 79 -21.76 6.25 9.70
CA TYR A 79 -21.35 6.01 8.33
C TYR A 79 -21.36 4.52 7.98
N LYS A 80 -21.31 4.21 6.69
CA LYS A 80 -21.30 2.84 6.20
C LYS A 80 -19.90 2.26 6.29
N TYR A 81 -19.75 1.12 6.99
CA TYR A 81 -18.49 0.42 7.17
C TYR A 81 -18.72 -1.09 7.14
N PRO A 82 -18.42 -1.76 6.02
CA PRO A 82 -18.58 -3.21 5.93
C PRO A 82 -17.42 -3.89 6.63
N LYS A 83 -17.69 -4.64 7.70
CA LYS A 83 -16.69 -5.51 8.34
C LYS A 83 -16.51 -6.81 7.56
N ALA A 84 -15.40 -7.52 7.81
CA ALA A 84 -15.11 -8.80 7.16
C ALA A 84 -16.29 -9.78 7.28
N GLY A 85 -16.73 -10.33 6.16
CA GLY A 85 -17.89 -11.23 6.06
C GLY A 85 -19.25 -10.53 5.87
N GLU A 86 -19.31 -9.20 6.01
CA GLU A 86 -20.55 -8.43 5.83
C GLU A 86 -20.76 -8.01 4.36
N LYS A 87 -21.94 -7.50 4.05
CA LYS A 87 -22.26 -7.01 2.69
C LYS A 87 -21.49 -5.76 2.34
N ASN A 88 -20.97 -5.72 1.11
CA ASN A 88 -20.41 -4.53 0.48
C ASN A 88 -21.46 -3.77 -0.32
N SER A 89 -21.11 -2.55 -0.78
CA SER A 89 -21.93 -1.79 -1.73
C SER A 89 -22.12 -2.57 -3.02
N LYS A 90 -23.33 -2.50 -3.59
CA LYS A 90 -23.55 -2.93 -4.97
C LYS A 90 -23.06 -1.86 -5.92
N VAL A 91 -22.18 -2.24 -6.83
CA VAL A 91 -21.50 -1.31 -7.71
C VAL A 91 -21.92 -1.46 -9.16
N SER A 92 -21.99 -0.35 -9.87
CA SER A 92 -22.33 -0.34 -11.30
C SER A 92 -21.68 0.84 -12.01
N VAL A 93 -21.42 0.70 -13.30
CA VAL A 93 -20.79 1.74 -14.13
C VAL A 93 -21.80 2.32 -15.11
N TYR A 94 -21.76 3.63 -15.25
CA TYR A 94 -22.59 4.40 -16.15
C TYR A 94 -21.75 5.32 -17.01
N VAL A 95 -22.23 5.61 -18.22
CA VAL A 95 -21.68 6.64 -19.10
C VAL A 95 -22.78 7.64 -19.44
N TYR A 96 -22.50 8.91 -19.14
CA TYR A 96 -23.33 10.06 -19.50
C TYR A 96 -22.81 10.69 -20.78
N ASP A 97 -23.64 10.75 -21.82
CA ASP A 97 -23.37 11.48 -23.06
C ASP A 97 -23.70 12.95 -22.86
N VAL A 98 -22.73 13.84 -23.08
CA VAL A 98 -22.86 15.29 -22.84
C VAL A 98 -23.78 15.94 -23.87
N SER A 99 -23.77 15.46 -25.13
CA SER A 99 -24.56 16.03 -26.23
C SER A 99 -26.04 15.67 -26.12
N ASP A 100 -26.31 14.36 -25.93
CA ASP A 100 -27.65 13.81 -25.90
C ASP A 100 -28.30 13.88 -24.53
N ARG A 101 -27.49 14.16 -23.46
CA ARG A 101 -27.88 14.18 -22.05
C ARG A 101 -28.55 12.87 -21.60
N THR A 102 -28.07 11.76 -22.13
CA THR A 102 -28.55 10.42 -21.81
C THR A 102 -27.51 9.65 -21.01
N THR A 103 -27.98 8.76 -20.16
CA THR A 103 -27.10 7.90 -19.36
C THR A 103 -27.31 6.43 -19.76
N THR A 104 -26.24 5.73 -20.05
CA THR A 104 -26.23 4.31 -20.39
C THR A 104 -25.54 3.52 -19.29
N LYS A 105 -26.19 2.48 -18.78
CA LYS A 105 -25.58 1.52 -17.86
C LYS A 105 -24.69 0.55 -18.63
N MET A 106 -23.48 0.29 -18.11
CA MET A 106 -22.60 -0.74 -18.65
C MET A 106 -23.02 -2.11 -18.10
N ASP A 107 -23.08 -3.13 -18.96
CA ASP A 107 -23.46 -4.49 -18.59
C ASP A 107 -22.25 -5.23 -17.97
N THR A 108 -22.00 -5.02 -16.68
CA THR A 108 -20.91 -5.67 -15.94
C THR A 108 -21.24 -7.09 -15.47
N GLY A 109 -22.38 -7.65 -15.86
CA GLY A 109 -22.87 -8.97 -15.47
C GLY A 109 -23.94 -8.89 -14.37
N GLU A 110 -24.51 -10.07 -14.04
CA GLU A 110 -25.61 -10.19 -13.06
C GLU A 110 -25.13 -10.33 -11.60
N GLU A 111 -23.86 -10.74 -11.41
CA GLU A 111 -23.27 -10.88 -10.09
C GLU A 111 -23.08 -9.52 -9.44
N ASP A 112 -23.57 -9.34 -8.22
CA ASP A 112 -23.51 -8.07 -7.48
C ASP A 112 -22.52 -8.09 -6.29
N ASP A 113 -21.95 -9.25 -5.95
CA ASP A 113 -20.88 -9.40 -4.94
C ASP A 113 -19.48 -9.34 -5.59
N ILE A 114 -19.22 -8.23 -6.24
CA ILE A 114 -18.01 -7.94 -7.01
C ILE A 114 -17.46 -6.57 -6.65
N TYR A 115 -16.22 -6.30 -7.06
CA TYR A 115 -15.63 -4.97 -6.99
C TYR A 115 -15.38 -4.41 -8.40
N LEU A 116 -15.60 -3.09 -8.55
CA LEU A 116 -15.29 -2.32 -9.77
C LEU A 116 -14.33 -1.17 -9.39
N PRO A 117 -13.05 -1.49 -9.06
CA PRO A 117 -12.14 -0.52 -8.45
C PRO A 117 -11.65 0.56 -9.41
N ARG A 118 -11.68 0.35 -10.71
CA ARG A 118 -11.18 1.32 -11.71
C ARG A 118 -11.99 1.29 -12.99
N ILE A 119 -12.12 2.48 -13.60
CA ILE A 119 -12.57 2.68 -14.97
C ILE A 119 -11.49 3.48 -15.72
N ARG A 120 -11.26 3.18 -16.99
CA ARG A 120 -10.27 3.86 -17.83
C ARG A 120 -10.77 3.98 -19.27
N TRP A 121 -10.77 5.19 -19.82
CA TRP A 121 -11.02 5.35 -21.23
C TRP A 121 -9.84 4.80 -22.04
N THR A 122 -10.14 4.18 -23.18
CA THR A 122 -9.13 3.92 -24.21
C THR A 122 -8.85 5.21 -24.98
N GLN A 123 -8.01 5.16 -26.02
CA GLN A 123 -7.84 6.30 -26.93
C GLN A 123 -9.10 6.54 -27.81
N ASP A 124 -9.99 5.55 -27.91
CA ASP A 124 -11.29 5.65 -28.58
C ASP A 124 -12.36 6.07 -27.55
N PRO A 125 -12.99 7.27 -27.69
CA PRO A 125 -14.01 7.74 -26.74
C PRO A 125 -15.29 6.89 -26.72
N LYS A 126 -15.40 5.90 -27.60
CA LYS A 126 -16.50 4.92 -27.62
C LYS A 126 -16.23 3.68 -26.80
N LYS A 127 -15.01 3.54 -26.23
CA LYS A 127 -14.58 2.34 -25.52
C LYS A 127 -14.05 2.67 -24.12
N LEU A 128 -14.75 2.14 -23.13
CA LEU A 128 -14.39 2.25 -21.73
C LEU A 128 -13.90 0.90 -21.21
N ALA A 129 -12.73 0.87 -20.60
CA ALA A 129 -12.25 -0.29 -19.84
C ALA A 129 -12.76 -0.20 -18.39
N ILE A 130 -13.27 -1.31 -17.90
CA ILE A 130 -13.76 -1.48 -16.53
C ILE A 130 -12.98 -2.62 -15.91
N ILE A 131 -12.30 -2.37 -14.78
CA ILE A 131 -11.65 -3.44 -14.02
C ILE A 131 -12.67 -4.02 -13.05
N ARG A 132 -12.85 -5.35 -13.11
CA ARG A 132 -13.71 -6.12 -12.23
C ARG A 132 -12.91 -7.14 -11.44
N LEU A 133 -13.14 -7.20 -10.12
CA LEU A 133 -12.62 -8.23 -9.23
C LEU A 133 -13.77 -9.04 -8.65
N ASN A 134 -13.56 -10.33 -8.42
CA ASN A 134 -14.44 -11.12 -7.55
C ASN A 134 -14.19 -10.74 -6.07
N ARG A 135 -15.09 -11.16 -5.17
CA ARG A 135 -14.98 -10.86 -3.74
C ARG A 135 -13.65 -11.31 -3.11
N HIS A 136 -13.13 -12.46 -3.49
CA HIS A 136 -11.81 -12.93 -3.01
C HIS A 136 -10.63 -12.15 -3.58
N GLN A 137 -10.86 -11.21 -4.50
CA GLN A 137 -9.83 -10.38 -5.15
C GLN A 137 -8.70 -11.20 -5.79
N ASN A 138 -8.97 -12.44 -6.15
CA ASN A 138 -8.01 -13.35 -6.78
C ASN A 138 -8.29 -13.60 -8.27
N LYS A 139 -9.35 -13.00 -8.81
CA LYS A 139 -9.71 -13.01 -10.23
C LYS A 139 -9.96 -11.57 -10.67
N MET A 140 -9.16 -11.11 -11.62
CA MET A 140 -9.28 -9.78 -12.22
C MET A 140 -9.67 -9.92 -13.69
N GLU A 141 -10.62 -9.11 -14.12
CA GLU A 141 -10.99 -8.96 -15.51
C GLU A 141 -10.92 -7.49 -15.91
N VAL A 142 -10.40 -7.23 -17.10
CA VAL A 142 -10.57 -5.95 -17.77
C VAL A 142 -11.66 -6.15 -18.83
N LEU A 143 -12.79 -5.49 -18.65
CA LEU A 143 -13.96 -5.53 -19.51
C LEU A 143 -13.93 -4.30 -20.43
N LEU A 144 -14.01 -4.48 -21.75
CA LEU A 144 -14.08 -3.38 -22.69
C LEU A 144 -15.54 -3.12 -23.05
N ALA A 145 -16.09 -2.01 -22.57
CA ALA A 145 -17.45 -1.60 -22.77
C ALA A 145 -17.60 -0.69 -24.00
N ASN A 146 -18.69 -0.88 -24.76
CA ASN A 146 -19.15 0.11 -25.72
C ASN A 146 -19.92 1.20 -24.95
N ALA A 147 -19.34 2.39 -24.87
CA ALA A 147 -19.85 3.50 -24.08
C ALA A 147 -21.28 3.95 -24.47
N LYS A 148 -21.71 3.71 -25.73
CA LYS A 148 -23.01 4.17 -26.23
C LYS A 148 -24.15 3.18 -25.97
N VAL A 149 -23.87 1.87 -26.01
CA VAL A 149 -24.90 0.82 -25.90
C VAL A 149 -24.75 -0.05 -24.65
N GLY A 150 -23.67 0.09 -23.90
CA GLY A 150 -23.44 -0.60 -22.65
C GLY A 150 -22.95 -2.05 -22.76
N THR A 151 -22.87 -2.63 -23.96
CA THR A 151 -22.38 -4.01 -24.14
C THR A 151 -20.91 -4.12 -23.82
N ILE A 152 -20.46 -5.26 -23.29
CA ILE A 152 -19.08 -5.51 -22.91
C ILE A 152 -18.49 -6.72 -23.60
N VAL A 153 -17.18 -6.72 -23.75
CA VAL A 153 -16.37 -7.89 -24.14
C VAL A 153 -15.18 -8.01 -23.18
N PRO A 154 -14.80 -9.23 -22.75
CA PRO A 154 -13.59 -9.41 -21.96
C PRO A 154 -12.35 -9.06 -22.81
N LEU A 155 -11.46 -8.22 -22.26
CA LEU A 155 -10.20 -7.84 -22.89
C LEU A 155 -9.00 -8.57 -22.27
N TYR A 156 -9.01 -8.71 -20.92
CA TYR A 156 -7.92 -9.35 -20.18
C TYR A 156 -8.48 -10.09 -18.98
N ARG A 157 -7.83 -11.19 -18.58
CA ARG A 157 -8.14 -11.96 -17.37
C ARG A 157 -6.86 -12.39 -16.68
N GLU A 158 -6.86 -12.30 -15.37
CA GLU A 158 -5.80 -12.80 -14.51
C GLU A 158 -6.41 -13.50 -13.30
N GLU A 159 -5.85 -14.66 -12.96
CA GLU A 159 -6.18 -15.39 -11.73
C GLU A 159 -4.91 -15.62 -10.93
N ASN A 160 -5.02 -15.52 -9.61
CA ASN A 160 -3.92 -15.76 -8.70
C ASN A 160 -4.36 -16.77 -7.63
N LYS A 161 -3.47 -17.63 -7.20
CA LYS A 161 -3.75 -18.59 -6.12
C LYS A 161 -3.98 -17.94 -4.76
N TYR A 162 -3.48 -16.71 -4.58
CA TYR A 162 -3.62 -15.88 -3.39
C TYR A 162 -4.62 -14.76 -3.65
N TYR A 163 -4.14 -13.62 -4.07
CA TYR A 163 -4.90 -12.41 -4.43
C TYR A 163 -4.16 -11.63 -5.52
N ILE A 164 -4.89 -10.80 -6.25
CA ILE A 164 -4.32 -9.81 -7.16
C ILE A 164 -3.82 -8.63 -6.33
N ASP A 165 -2.58 -8.23 -6.53
CA ASP A 165 -2.02 -7.05 -5.85
C ASP A 165 -2.75 -5.79 -6.31
N GLU A 166 -3.09 -4.91 -5.36
CA GLU A 166 -3.84 -3.68 -5.65
C GLU A 166 -3.09 -2.73 -6.59
N SER A 167 -1.75 -2.75 -6.56
CA SER A 167 -0.93 -1.95 -7.48
C SER A 167 -1.16 -2.30 -8.95
N ASN A 168 -1.65 -3.50 -9.27
CA ASN A 168 -2.01 -3.89 -10.64
C ASN A 168 -3.19 -3.09 -11.19
N LEU A 169 -4.07 -2.59 -10.32
CA LEU A 169 -5.29 -1.88 -10.74
C LEU A 169 -4.99 -0.54 -11.40
N ASP A 170 -3.87 0.11 -11.04
CA ASP A 170 -3.49 1.42 -11.54
C ASP A 170 -2.59 1.39 -12.77
N ASN A 171 -2.04 0.24 -13.10
CA ASN A 171 -1.03 0.09 -14.15
C ASN A 171 -1.61 -0.40 -15.50
N LEU A 172 -2.89 -0.14 -15.76
CA LEU A 172 -3.51 -0.34 -17.08
C LEU A 172 -3.37 0.95 -17.89
N VAL A 173 -2.56 0.90 -18.96
CA VAL A 173 -2.30 2.06 -19.83
C VAL A 173 -2.53 1.69 -21.29
N PHE A 174 -3.52 2.32 -21.93
CA PHE A 174 -3.76 2.20 -23.38
C PHE A 174 -2.79 3.08 -24.14
N LEU A 175 -2.06 2.48 -25.10
CA LEU A 175 -1.06 3.19 -25.88
C LEU A 175 -1.68 4.09 -26.96
N ASP A 176 -0.98 5.18 -27.30
CA ASP A 176 -1.45 6.19 -28.28
C ASP A 176 -1.66 5.61 -29.70
N ASN A 177 -1.12 4.41 -30.00
CA ASN A 177 -1.37 3.73 -31.26
C ASN A 177 -2.81 3.19 -31.40
N GLY A 178 -3.62 3.25 -30.32
CA GLY A 178 -5.01 2.80 -30.30
C GLY A 178 -5.22 1.30 -30.49
N THR A 179 -4.16 0.48 -30.47
CA THR A 179 -4.21 -0.97 -30.76
C THR A 179 -3.63 -1.85 -29.66
N GLN A 180 -2.98 -1.26 -28.67
CA GLN A 180 -2.25 -1.97 -27.62
C GLN A 180 -2.46 -1.33 -26.26
N PHE A 181 -2.23 -2.13 -25.22
CA PHE A 181 -2.16 -1.67 -23.83
C PHE A 181 -1.05 -2.36 -23.06
N VAL A 182 -0.59 -1.72 -21.99
CA VAL A 182 0.34 -2.28 -21.00
C VAL A 182 -0.40 -2.51 -19.71
N ILE A 183 -0.10 -3.62 -19.06
CA ILE A 183 -0.59 -3.94 -17.71
C ILE A 183 0.53 -4.59 -16.91
N THR A 184 0.50 -4.43 -15.58
CA THR A 184 1.38 -5.17 -14.69
C THR A 184 0.76 -6.51 -14.29
N SER A 185 1.61 -7.51 -14.05
CA SER A 185 1.19 -8.82 -13.56
C SER A 185 2.33 -9.52 -12.83
N GLU A 186 1.97 -10.33 -11.84
CA GLU A 186 2.89 -11.19 -11.09
C GLU A 186 2.95 -12.63 -11.61
N LYS A 187 2.36 -12.91 -12.75
CA LYS A 187 2.25 -14.29 -13.29
C LYS A 187 3.59 -15.01 -13.50
N SER A 188 4.71 -14.30 -13.45
CA SER A 188 6.06 -14.88 -13.48
C SER A 188 6.68 -15.08 -12.09
N GLY A 189 5.95 -14.79 -11.01
CA GLY A 189 6.42 -14.78 -9.63
C GLY A 189 7.00 -13.46 -9.15
N TYR A 190 7.09 -12.47 -10.05
CA TYR A 190 7.52 -11.09 -9.78
C TYR A 190 6.65 -10.12 -10.56
N MET A 191 6.48 -8.91 -10.04
CA MET A 191 5.73 -7.84 -10.71
C MET A 191 6.48 -7.35 -11.96
N HIS A 192 5.88 -7.51 -13.14
CA HIS A 192 6.46 -7.09 -14.41
C HIS A 192 5.44 -6.42 -15.34
N LEU A 193 5.96 -5.67 -16.33
CA LEU A 193 5.17 -5.04 -17.40
C LEU A 193 4.96 -6.00 -18.57
N TYR A 194 3.72 -6.10 -19.03
CA TYR A 194 3.32 -6.91 -20.17
C TYR A 194 2.56 -6.07 -21.20
N LEU A 195 2.90 -6.25 -22.47
CA LEU A 195 2.25 -5.60 -23.62
C LEU A 195 1.23 -6.55 -24.25
N TYR A 196 0.02 -6.07 -24.43
CA TYR A 196 -1.10 -6.77 -25.05
C TYR A 196 -1.67 -5.99 -26.24
N ASP A 197 -2.32 -6.68 -27.19
CA ASP A 197 -3.20 -6.03 -28.17
C ASP A 197 -4.65 -5.93 -27.66
N LEU A 198 -5.48 -5.13 -28.34
CA LEU A 198 -6.89 -4.96 -27.99
C LEU A 198 -7.79 -6.18 -28.28
N ASN A 199 -7.22 -7.30 -28.72
CA ASN A 199 -7.90 -8.59 -28.79
C ASN A 199 -7.55 -9.48 -27.57
N GLY A 200 -6.83 -8.92 -26.57
CA GLY A 200 -6.42 -9.64 -25.37
C GLY A 200 -5.25 -10.60 -25.58
N ARG A 201 -4.54 -10.53 -26.71
CA ARG A 201 -3.37 -11.37 -26.95
C ARG A 201 -2.11 -10.71 -26.41
N GLU A 202 -1.39 -11.43 -25.55
CA GLU A 202 -0.06 -11.01 -25.11
C GLU A 202 0.90 -10.92 -26.30
N ARG A 203 1.59 -9.80 -26.39
CA ARG A 203 2.63 -9.56 -27.38
C ARG A 203 4.01 -9.89 -26.81
N GLN A 204 4.30 -9.41 -25.61
CA GLN A 204 5.56 -9.72 -24.92
C GLN A 204 5.55 -9.24 -23.46
N ALA A 205 6.44 -9.83 -22.64
CA ALA A 205 6.87 -9.25 -21.39
C ALA A 205 7.93 -8.17 -21.65
N ILE A 206 7.65 -6.93 -21.26
CA ILE A 206 8.55 -5.77 -21.41
C ILE A 206 9.70 -5.87 -20.43
N THR A 207 9.41 -6.20 -19.17
CA THR A 207 10.43 -6.42 -18.13
C THR A 207 10.47 -7.89 -17.72
N LYS A 208 11.63 -8.37 -17.28
CA LYS A 208 11.85 -9.77 -16.87
C LYS A 208 12.98 -9.83 -15.84
N GLY A 209 12.90 -10.77 -14.91
CA GLY A 209 13.96 -11.02 -13.93
C GLY A 209 13.40 -11.42 -12.56
N ASN A 210 14.30 -11.63 -11.60
CA ASN A 210 13.94 -11.96 -10.22
C ASN A 210 13.88 -10.69 -9.37
N PHE A 211 13.05 -9.75 -9.78
CA PHE A 211 12.83 -8.47 -9.11
C PHE A 211 11.42 -7.95 -9.44
N ASP A 212 10.87 -7.16 -8.52
CA ASP A 212 9.60 -6.48 -8.77
C ASP A 212 9.84 -5.09 -9.38
N ILE A 213 9.03 -4.69 -10.36
CA ILE A 213 8.84 -3.27 -10.66
C ILE A 213 7.99 -2.65 -9.55
N ILE A 214 8.19 -1.35 -9.31
CA ILE A 214 7.49 -0.59 -8.28
C ILE A 214 6.44 0.31 -8.93
N ASP A 215 6.89 1.20 -9.81
CA ASP A 215 6.02 2.13 -10.52
C ASP A 215 6.16 1.94 -12.02
N PHE A 216 5.06 2.10 -12.73
CA PHE A 216 5.03 2.31 -14.17
C PHE A 216 4.67 3.76 -14.46
N TYR A 217 5.62 4.54 -14.94
CA TYR A 217 5.42 5.97 -15.22
C TYR A 217 4.74 6.25 -16.55
N GLY A 218 4.73 5.27 -17.48
CA GLY A 218 4.06 5.37 -18.76
C GLY A 218 4.95 5.04 -19.97
N TYR A 219 4.41 5.30 -21.15
CA TYR A 219 5.03 5.04 -22.43
C TYR A 219 5.21 6.32 -23.24
N ASP A 220 6.41 6.53 -23.77
CA ASP A 220 6.74 7.60 -24.70
C ASP A 220 6.58 7.10 -26.14
N PRO A 221 5.54 7.53 -26.87
CA PRO A 221 5.27 7.04 -28.21
C PRO A 221 6.28 7.56 -29.26
N VAL A 222 6.94 8.69 -28.98
CA VAL A 222 7.94 9.29 -29.88
C VAL A 222 9.25 8.51 -29.84
N ARG A 223 9.73 8.17 -28.64
CA ARG A 223 10.98 7.43 -28.43
C ARG A 223 10.76 5.92 -28.35
N LYS A 224 9.51 5.47 -28.25
CA LYS A 224 9.10 4.06 -28.05
C LYS A 224 9.74 3.45 -26.81
N LEU A 225 9.64 4.17 -25.68
CA LEU A 225 10.23 3.80 -24.40
C LEU A 225 9.16 3.68 -23.32
N PHE A 226 9.25 2.63 -22.53
CA PHE A 226 8.54 2.45 -21.27
C PHE A 226 9.42 2.96 -20.13
N TYR A 227 8.84 3.70 -19.17
CA TYR A 227 9.55 4.22 -18.00
C TYR A 227 8.99 3.57 -16.76
N TYR A 228 9.87 3.05 -15.91
CA TYR A 228 9.48 2.34 -14.69
C TYR A 228 10.54 2.49 -13.60
N SER A 229 10.16 2.16 -12.36
CA SER A 229 11.10 1.95 -11.27
C SER A 229 11.09 0.49 -10.81
N SER A 230 12.19 0.03 -10.22
CA SER A 230 12.28 -1.35 -9.75
C SER A 230 13.29 -1.55 -8.63
N TYR A 231 13.20 -2.74 -7.98
CA TYR A 231 14.15 -3.29 -7.02
C TYR A 231 15.29 -4.11 -7.68
N GLU A 232 15.53 -3.93 -8.96
CA GLU A 232 16.42 -4.80 -9.74
C GLU A 232 17.83 -4.96 -9.17
N GLU A 233 18.40 -3.92 -8.56
CA GLU A 233 19.75 -3.96 -8.01
C GLU A 233 19.80 -4.35 -6.54
N SER A 234 18.75 -4.03 -5.79
CA SER A 234 18.64 -4.32 -4.36
C SER A 234 17.21 -4.15 -3.88
N PRO A 235 16.71 -5.02 -2.99
CA PRO A 235 15.41 -4.82 -2.36
C PRO A 235 15.35 -3.57 -1.45
N LEU A 236 16.51 -2.98 -1.10
CA LEU A 236 16.60 -1.78 -0.26
C LEU A 236 16.62 -0.48 -1.05
N GLU A 237 16.67 -0.53 -2.38
CA GLU A 237 16.93 0.63 -3.22
C GLU A 237 15.95 0.68 -4.40
N LYS A 238 15.60 1.88 -4.81
CA LYS A 238 14.70 2.13 -5.93
C LYS A 238 15.42 2.92 -6.99
N TYR A 239 15.46 2.37 -8.21
CA TYR A 239 16.05 3.02 -9.37
C TYR A 239 15.05 3.16 -10.51
N ILE A 240 15.28 4.15 -11.37
CA ILE A 240 14.42 4.47 -12.49
C ILE A 240 15.10 4.06 -13.80
N TYR A 241 14.32 3.43 -14.66
CA TYR A 241 14.76 2.88 -15.93
C TYR A 241 13.87 3.32 -17.08
N SER A 242 14.45 3.31 -18.27
CA SER A 242 13.71 3.26 -19.52
C SER A 242 14.06 1.97 -20.28
N ILE A 243 13.08 1.38 -20.98
CA ILE A 243 13.27 0.17 -21.77
C ILE A 243 12.43 0.28 -23.05
N ASN A 244 12.94 -0.26 -24.18
CA ASN A 244 12.14 -0.37 -25.39
C ASN A 244 11.63 -1.80 -25.60
N GLU A 245 10.76 -2.00 -26.60
CA GLU A 245 10.22 -3.31 -26.96
C GLU A 245 11.31 -4.34 -27.35
N LYS A 246 12.50 -3.91 -27.76
CA LYS A 246 13.64 -4.80 -28.05
C LYS A 246 14.43 -5.21 -26.80
N GLY A 247 14.01 -4.76 -25.61
CA GLY A 247 14.69 -5.05 -24.35
C GLY A 247 15.93 -4.19 -24.09
N LEU A 248 16.20 -3.16 -24.90
CA LEU A 248 17.30 -2.24 -24.63
C LEU A 248 16.90 -1.34 -23.46
N LYS A 249 17.53 -1.59 -22.32
CA LYS A 249 17.28 -0.93 -21.04
C LYS A 249 18.36 0.09 -20.75
N LYS A 250 17.95 1.21 -20.13
CA LYS A 250 18.84 2.25 -19.61
C LYS A 250 18.43 2.65 -18.22
N LYS A 251 19.38 2.63 -17.27
CA LYS A 251 19.24 3.22 -15.95
C LYS A 251 19.33 4.76 -16.07
N LEU A 252 18.33 5.46 -15.53
CA LEU A 252 18.24 6.92 -15.61
C LEU A 252 18.76 7.61 -14.35
N THR A 253 18.77 6.92 -13.21
CA THR A 253 19.19 7.43 -11.90
C THR A 253 20.46 6.73 -11.44
N PRO A 254 21.63 7.37 -11.53
CA PRO A 254 22.92 6.75 -11.15
C PRO A 254 23.17 6.76 -9.63
N VAL A 255 22.47 7.61 -8.86
CA VAL A 255 22.71 7.80 -7.43
C VAL A 255 22.09 6.67 -6.64
N LYS A 256 22.90 6.04 -5.79
CA LYS A 256 22.49 4.97 -4.89
C LYS A 256 21.53 5.48 -3.82
N GLY A 257 20.43 4.74 -3.62
CA GLY A 257 19.40 5.05 -2.63
C GLY A 257 17.98 4.92 -3.19
N TRP A 258 17.07 5.67 -2.62
CA TRP A 258 15.67 5.69 -2.98
C TRP A 258 15.37 6.85 -3.93
N ASN A 259 14.96 6.55 -5.15
CA ASN A 259 14.67 7.53 -6.20
C ASN A 259 13.18 7.58 -6.50
N GLU A 260 12.59 8.78 -6.51
CA GLU A 260 11.20 9.05 -6.88
C GLU A 260 11.16 9.98 -8.09
N ALA A 261 10.42 9.61 -9.13
CA ALA A 261 10.35 10.44 -10.33
C ALA A 261 8.94 10.90 -10.66
N SER A 262 8.84 12.13 -11.16
CA SER A 262 7.64 12.68 -11.80
C SER A 262 8.00 13.11 -13.21
N PHE A 263 7.37 12.45 -14.20
CA PHE A 263 7.63 12.73 -15.62
C PHE A 263 6.70 13.81 -16.17
N SER A 264 7.22 14.65 -17.06
CA SER A 264 6.38 15.52 -17.89
C SER A 264 5.52 14.68 -18.84
N LYS A 265 4.34 15.18 -19.21
CA LYS A 265 3.37 14.48 -20.09
C LYS A 265 3.97 13.90 -21.38
N ASN A 266 4.98 14.57 -21.94
CA ASN A 266 5.68 14.15 -23.16
C ASN A 266 7.04 13.45 -22.91
N PHE A 267 7.34 13.07 -21.65
CA PHE A 267 8.58 12.41 -21.23
C PHE A 267 9.87 13.14 -21.61
N ASN A 268 9.82 14.44 -21.95
CA ASN A 268 11.03 15.21 -22.28
C ASN A 268 11.87 15.54 -21.04
N TYR A 269 11.22 15.65 -19.88
CA TYR A 269 11.84 15.95 -18.61
C TYR A 269 11.23 15.09 -17.51
N TYR A 270 11.99 14.92 -16.44
CA TYR A 270 11.47 14.41 -15.17
C TYR A 270 12.16 15.11 -14.00
N ILE A 271 11.41 15.25 -12.92
CA ILE A 271 11.95 15.63 -11.62
C ILE A 271 12.26 14.33 -10.87
N ASN A 272 13.48 14.20 -10.37
CA ASN A 272 13.87 13.09 -9.49
C ASN A 272 14.17 13.63 -8.09
N VAL A 273 13.60 12.97 -7.08
CA VAL A 273 13.95 13.14 -5.67
C VAL A 273 14.74 11.91 -5.26
N VAL A 274 15.96 12.08 -4.83
CA VAL A 274 16.81 10.97 -4.37
C VAL A 274 17.31 11.22 -2.96
N SER A 275 17.28 10.19 -2.13
CA SER A 275 17.89 10.18 -0.81
C SER A 275 18.52 8.84 -0.47
N ASN A 276 19.32 8.81 0.57
CA ASN A 276 19.83 7.60 1.21
C ASN A 276 20.09 7.89 2.69
N THR A 277 20.57 6.91 3.45
CA THR A 277 20.80 7.07 4.90
C THR A 277 21.82 8.18 5.24
N ASP A 278 22.66 8.61 4.31
CA ASP A 278 23.69 9.64 4.49
C ASP A 278 23.32 10.99 3.89
N THR A 279 22.32 11.02 3.02
CA THR A 279 22.01 12.20 2.21
C THR A 279 20.52 12.52 2.28
N PRO A 280 20.15 13.70 2.79
CA PRO A 280 18.76 14.18 2.75
C PRO A 280 18.27 14.29 1.29
N PRO A 281 16.95 14.35 1.07
CA PRO A 281 16.39 14.39 -0.26
C PRO A 281 17.00 15.50 -1.13
N VAL A 282 17.50 15.13 -2.30
CA VAL A 282 17.96 16.06 -3.34
C VAL A 282 16.98 16.00 -4.49
N THR A 283 16.38 17.16 -4.82
CA THR A 283 15.42 17.31 -5.90
C THR A 283 16.10 17.96 -7.10
N ALA A 284 16.08 17.30 -8.25
CA ALA A 284 16.68 17.83 -9.46
C ALA A 284 15.86 17.53 -10.71
N LEU A 285 15.96 18.41 -11.70
CA LEU A 285 15.38 18.29 -13.02
C LEU A 285 16.35 17.56 -13.95
N TYR A 286 15.84 16.57 -14.66
CA TYR A 286 16.56 15.78 -15.65
C TYR A 286 15.87 15.83 -17.02
N ASN A 287 16.63 15.69 -18.08
CA ASN A 287 16.06 15.49 -19.41
C ASN A 287 15.80 14.00 -19.69
N ALA A 288 15.10 13.69 -20.79
CA ALA A 288 14.76 12.33 -21.21
C ALA A 288 15.97 11.38 -21.35
N LYS A 289 17.17 11.91 -21.50
CA LYS A 289 18.43 11.11 -21.59
C LYS A 289 19.04 10.83 -20.22
N GLY A 290 18.42 11.25 -19.13
CA GLY A 290 18.94 11.09 -17.77
C GLY A 290 20.08 12.09 -17.42
N LYS A 291 20.28 13.15 -18.21
CA LYS A 291 21.24 14.20 -17.89
C LYS A 291 20.57 15.24 -16.97
N GLN A 292 21.19 15.51 -15.83
CA GLN A 292 20.76 16.57 -14.93
C GLN A 292 20.81 17.93 -15.63
N VAL A 293 19.70 18.66 -15.59
CA VAL A 293 19.57 20.01 -16.13
C VAL A 293 19.91 21.03 -15.06
N ARG A 294 19.30 20.88 -13.88
CA ARG A 294 19.59 21.72 -12.70
C ARG A 294 19.13 21.05 -11.41
N VAL A 295 19.76 21.40 -10.30
CA VAL A 295 19.27 21.12 -8.96
C VAL A 295 18.19 22.12 -8.60
N LEU A 296 17.07 21.64 -8.06
CA LEU A 296 15.96 22.46 -7.57
C LEU A 296 16.08 22.69 -6.06
N GLU A 297 16.46 21.63 -5.31
CA GLU A 297 16.70 21.68 -3.88
C GLU A 297 17.75 20.65 -3.51
N ASP A 298 18.82 21.05 -2.83
CA ASP A 298 19.92 20.18 -2.42
C ASP A 298 19.93 19.86 -0.92
N ASN A 299 19.06 20.50 -0.15
CA ASN A 299 18.96 20.37 1.30
C ASN A 299 20.30 20.47 2.05
N LYS A 300 21.22 21.29 1.50
CA LYS A 300 22.56 21.50 2.08
C LYS A 300 22.49 22.02 3.52
N ALA A 301 21.54 22.94 3.78
CA ALA A 301 21.35 23.48 5.12
C ALA A 301 20.95 22.40 6.13
N VAL A 302 20.06 21.47 5.75
CA VAL A 302 19.69 20.33 6.57
C VAL A 302 20.88 19.42 6.82
N LYS A 303 21.65 19.13 5.78
CA LYS A 303 22.85 18.30 5.87
C LYS A 303 23.90 18.89 6.82
N GLU A 304 24.12 20.20 6.77
CA GLU A 304 25.06 20.87 7.68
C GLU A 304 24.51 20.93 9.12
N ALA A 305 23.22 21.20 9.31
CA ALA A 305 22.59 21.20 10.63
C ALA A 305 22.70 19.81 11.30
N VAL A 306 22.38 18.74 10.57
CA VAL A 306 22.44 17.36 11.11
C VAL A 306 23.84 16.94 11.54
N LYS A 307 24.90 17.42 10.86
CA LYS A 307 26.28 17.14 11.28
C LYS A 307 26.57 17.60 12.70
N ALA A 308 26.00 18.74 13.11
CA ALA A 308 26.21 19.28 14.46
C ALA A 308 25.62 18.41 15.58
N TYR A 309 24.63 17.59 15.27
CA TYR A 309 23.97 16.70 16.23
C TYR A 309 24.61 15.32 16.35
N ASN A 310 25.52 14.95 15.45
CA ASN A 310 26.18 13.64 15.42
C ASN A 310 25.16 12.48 15.57
N LEU A 311 24.13 12.48 14.72
CA LEU A 311 23.03 11.51 14.81
C LEU A 311 23.48 10.09 14.48
N ALA A 312 22.92 9.12 15.20
CA ALA A 312 23.05 7.70 14.86
C ALA A 312 22.46 7.44 13.48
N LYS A 313 23.15 6.59 12.70
CA LYS A 313 22.75 6.20 11.36
C LYS A 313 22.34 4.73 11.34
N PRO A 314 21.35 4.35 10.52
CA PRO A 314 21.01 2.95 10.33
C PRO A 314 22.14 2.20 9.59
N GLU A 315 22.52 1.06 10.13
CA GLU A 315 23.37 0.06 9.48
C GLU A 315 22.48 -1.07 8.97
N PHE A 316 22.57 -1.41 7.68
CA PHE A 316 21.80 -2.51 7.12
C PHE A 316 22.43 -3.85 7.45
N ILE A 317 21.63 -4.75 7.96
CA ILE A 317 22.02 -6.11 8.33
C ILE A 317 20.99 -7.12 7.82
N GLN A 318 21.33 -8.40 7.88
CA GLN A 318 20.40 -9.49 7.63
C GLN A 318 20.29 -10.36 8.88
N ILE A 319 19.06 -10.74 9.22
CA ILE A 319 18.73 -11.54 10.40
C ILE A 319 18.02 -12.82 9.94
N PRO A 320 18.34 -14.01 10.47
CA PRO A 320 17.60 -15.22 10.15
C PRO A 320 16.13 -15.14 10.57
N ALA A 321 15.21 -15.51 9.68
CA ALA A 321 13.80 -15.70 9.98
C ALA A 321 13.58 -16.92 10.90
N ALA A 322 12.36 -17.10 11.40
CA ALA A 322 12.00 -18.22 12.25
C ALA A 322 12.20 -19.60 11.61
N ASP A 323 12.19 -19.69 10.27
CA ASP A 323 12.46 -20.93 9.52
C ASP A 323 13.95 -21.30 9.47
N GLY A 324 14.85 -20.45 9.96
CA GLY A 324 16.30 -20.62 9.96
C GLY A 324 16.96 -20.63 8.57
N LYS A 325 16.21 -20.31 7.51
CA LYS A 325 16.67 -20.35 6.10
C LYS A 325 16.54 -19.00 5.42
N THR A 326 15.43 -18.33 5.62
CA THR A 326 15.16 -17.02 5.03
C THR A 326 15.93 -15.95 5.78
N MET A 327 16.66 -15.10 5.06
CA MET A 327 17.31 -13.94 5.65
C MET A 327 16.39 -12.73 5.52
N LEU A 328 16.07 -12.08 6.62
CA LEU A 328 15.24 -10.88 6.69
C LEU A 328 16.12 -9.64 6.56
N ASN A 329 15.68 -8.66 5.78
CA ASN A 329 16.32 -7.36 5.75
C ASN A 329 15.99 -6.59 7.03
N ALA A 330 17.00 -5.96 7.61
CA ALA A 330 16.88 -5.17 8.82
C ALA A 330 17.85 -3.98 8.78
N TRP A 331 17.58 -3.00 9.62
CA TRP A 331 18.58 -2.00 9.98
C TRP A 331 18.66 -1.88 11.51
N ILE A 332 19.85 -1.47 11.99
CA ILE A 332 20.11 -1.21 13.40
C ILE A 332 20.77 0.16 13.54
N MET A 333 20.32 0.96 14.50
CA MET A 333 20.97 2.18 14.97
C MET A 333 21.50 1.96 16.37
N LYS A 334 22.75 2.25 16.58
CA LYS A 334 23.40 2.15 17.89
C LYS A 334 23.68 3.53 18.49
N PRO A 335 23.73 3.67 19.82
CA PRO A 335 24.10 4.93 20.44
C PRO A 335 25.47 5.43 19.97
N VAL A 336 25.56 6.69 19.57
CA VAL A 336 26.81 7.28 19.05
C VAL A 336 27.95 7.34 20.06
N ASN A 337 27.62 7.38 21.38
CA ASN A 337 28.57 7.43 22.49
C ASN A 337 28.64 6.09 23.22
N GLN A 338 28.71 4.98 22.48
CA GLN A 338 28.81 3.65 23.09
C GLN A 338 30.05 3.54 23.98
N LYS A 339 29.85 2.96 25.18
CA LYS A 339 30.95 2.63 26.11
C LYS A 339 31.23 1.14 26.04
N THR A 340 32.48 0.77 25.94
CA THR A 340 32.91 -0.64 25.95
C THR A 340 32.39 -1.37 27.18
N GLY A 341 31.74 -2.52 26.98
CA GLY A 341 31.20 -3.35 28.03
C GLY A 341 29.84 -2.87 28.61
N LYS A 342 29.33 -1.71 28.21
CA LYS A 342 27.98 -1.26 28.57
C LYS A 342 26.95 -1.94 27.67
N LYS A 343 25.84 -2.38 28.27
CA LYS A 343 24.67 -2.90 27.56
C LYS A 343 23.59 -1.81 27.47
N TYR A 344 22.81 -1.85 26.39
CA TYR A 344 21.81 -0.84 26.06
C TYR A 344 20.45 -1.49 25.81
N PRO A 345 19.34 -0.87 26.24
CA PRO A 345 18.01 -1.35 25.93
C PRO A 345 17.78 -1.38 24.40
N LEU A 346 17.04 -2.37 23.95
CA LEU A 346 16.67 -2.54 22.55
C LEU A 346 15.21 -2.13 22.33
N LEU A 347 14.94 -1.28 21.33
CA LEU A 347 13.61 -1.02 20.82
C LEU A 347 13.52 -1.53 19.38
N ILE A 348 12.60 -2.44 19.11
CA ILE A 348 12.23 -2.87 17.77
C ILE A 348 11.07 -2.01 17.28
N THR A 349 11.26 -1.30 16.17
CA THR A 349 10.21 -0.59 15.45
C THR A 349 9.81 -1.42 14.23
N GLN A 350 8.52 -1.51 13.93
CA GLN A 350 8.04 -2.29 12.81
C GLN A 350 6.62 -1.89 12.38
N TYR A 351 6.26 -2.21 11.13
CA TYR A 351 4.89 -2.23 10.64
C TYR A 351 4.45 -3.66 10.31
N SER A 352 5.23 -4.37 9.50
CA SER A 352 5.10 -5.79 9.15
C SER A 352 3.87 -6.16 8.30
N GLY A 353 3.02 -5.22 7.93
CA GLY A 353 1.82 -5.49 7.14
C GLY A 353 2.14 -6.00 5.73
N PRO A 354 1.20 -6.72 5.10
CA PRO A 354 1.37 -7.23 3.74
C PRO A 354 1.80 -6.14 2.76
N ASN A 355 2.77 -6.46 1.91
CA ASN A 355 3.31 -5.55 0.89
C ASN A 355 3.93 -4.25 1.43
N SER A 356 4.11 -4.11 2.75
CA SER A 356 4.80 -2.95 3.34
C SER A 356 6.32 -3.10 3.27
N GLN A 357 7.02 -1.97 3.39
CA GLN A 357 8.48 -1.97 3.49
C GLN A 357 8.97 -0.83 4.37
N GLN A 358 9.65 -1.17 5.46
CA GLN A 358 10.25 -0.22 6.40
C GLN A 358 11.78 -0.15 6.25
N VAL A 359 12.40 -1.21 5.78
CA VAL A 359 13.85 -1.31 5.62
C VAL A 359 14.23 -0.86 4.21
N LYS A 360 14.59 0.43 4.09
CA LYS A 360 14.93 1.11 2.83
C LYS A 360 16.18 1.96 2.97
N ASN A 361 16.98 2.03 1.91
CA ASN A 361 18.09 2.99 1.84
C ASN A 361 17.57 4.38 1.44
N ASN A 362 16.84 5.01 2.36
CA ASN A 362 16.32 6.37 2.21
C ASN A 362 16.68 7.23 3.42
N TRP A 363 16.54 8.53 3.27
CA TRP A 363 16.69 9.47 4.38
C TRP A 363 15.52 9.32 5.34
N SER A 364 15.82 9.14 6.62
CA SER A 364 14.86 9.19 7.70
C SER A 364 15.46 9.92 8.88
N LEU A 365 14.79 10.98 9.31
CA LEU A 365 15.10 11.71 10.54
C LEU A 365 13.85 11.76 11.39
N SER A 366 13.87 11.06 12.51
CA SER A 366 12.69 10.88 13.37
C SER A 366 13.09 10.79 14.85
N TRP A 367 12.11 10.65 15.71
CA TRP A 367 12.28 10.39 17.13
C TRP A 367 13.14 9.14 17.44
N LEU A 368 13.28 8.21 16.49
CA LEU A 368 14.14 7.03 16.62
C LEU A 368 15.63 7.40 16.69
N ASN A 369 16.04 8.45 15.94
CA ASN A 369 17.42 8.97 16.06
C ASN A 369 17.65 9.59 17.44
N TYR A 370 16.64 10.28 18.00
CA TYR A 370 16.71 10.83 19.35
C TYR A 370 16.86 9.72 20.39
N LEU A 371 16.10 8.61 20.28
CA LEU A 371 16.25 7.47 21.19
C LEU A 371 17.65 6.86 21.14
N ALA A 372 18.25 6.76 19.95
CA ALA A 372 19.61 6.27 19.83
C ALA A 372 20.61 7.20 20.54
N GLN A 373 20.40 8.52 20.55
CA GLN A 373 21.20 9.46 21.34
C GLN A 373 20.98 9.31 22.83
N GLU A 374 19.75 9.00 23.26
CA GLU A 374 19.42 8.74 24.67
C GLU A 374 19.92 7.37 25.16
N GLY A 375 20.59 6.61 24.30
CA GLY A 375 21.23 5.36 24.70
C GLY A 375 20.40 4.11 24.45
N TYR A 376 19.49 4.13 23.50
CA TYR A 376 18.79 2.94 23.02
C TYR A 376 19.48 2.38 21.77
N ILE A 377 19.52 1.07 21.66
CA ILE A 377 19.66 0.41 20.35
C ILE A 377 18.28 0.35 19.72
N VAL A 378 18.16 0.83 18.48
CA VAL A 378 16.89 0.80 17.73
C VAL A 378 17.08 -0.10 16.52
N ALA A 379 16.18 -1.05 16.30
CA ALA A 379 16.21 -1.94 15.15
C ALA A 379 14.87 -1.94 14.42
N CYS A 380 14.91 -2.13 13.11
CA CYS A 380 13.73 -2.35 12.28
C CYS A 380 13.94 -3.58 11.42
N ILE A 381 12.94 -4.43 11.33
CA ILE A 381 13.00 -5.67 10.56
C ILE A 381 11.77 -5.73 9.65
N ASP A 382 11.97 -6.12 8.38
CA ASP A 382 10.89 -6.48 7.46
C ASP A 382 10.75 -8.01 7.46
N PRO A 383 9.70 -8.58 8.11
CA PRO A 383 9.48 -10.01 8.15
C PRO A 383 8.96 -10.56 6.83
N ARG A 384 8.77 -11.89 6.74
CA ARG A 384 8.04 -12.50 5.64
C ARG A 384 6.64 -11.89 5.53
N GLY A 385 6.14 -11.72 4.30
CA GLY A 385 4.89 -11.00 4.00
C GLY A 385 5.11 -9.57 3.50
N THR A 386 6.29 -8.99 3.71
CA THR A 386 6.64 -7.63 3.25
C THR A 386 7.08 -7.60 1.79
N ALA A 387 7.28 -6.39 1.22
CA ALA A 387 7.52 -6.15 -0.19
C ALA A 387 8.96 -6.44 -0.68
N ALA A 388 9.20 -6.18 -1.96
CA ALA A 388 10.50 -6.12 -2.64
C ALA A 388 11.22 -7.46 -2.88
N ARG A 389 10.54 -8.59 -2.70
CA ARG A 389 11.18 -9.92 -2.79
C ARG A 389 10.35 -10.94 -3.57
N GLY A 390 9.46 -10.46 -4.45
CA GLY A 390 8.59 -11.27 -5.27
C GLY A 390 7.34 -11.80 -4.55
N GLU A 391 6.49 -12.44 -5.32
CA GLU A 391 5.15 -12.85 -4.90
C GLU A 391 5.16 -13.85 -3.74
N GLU A 392 5.97 -14.91 -3.81
CA GLU A 392 5.98 -15.97 -2.80
C GLU A 392 6.41 -15.46 -1.42
N PHE A 393 7.40 -14.56 -1.36
CA PHE A 393 7.81 -13.95 -0.10
C PHE A 393 6.73 -13.02 0.46
N ARG A 394 6.08 -12.22 -0.42
CA ARG A 394 5.06 -11.25 -0.02
C ARG A 394 3.75 -11.92 0.39
N LYS A 395 3.30 -12.96 -0.31
CA LYS A 395 1.99 -13.58 -0.12
C LYS A 395 2.00 -14.83 0.76
N CYS A 396 3.15 -15.21 1.35
CA CYS A 396 3.23 -16.40 2.21
C CYS A 396 2.40 -16.30 3.50
N THR A 397 1.98 -15.09 3.89
CA THR A 397 1.12 -14.82 5.05
C THR A 397 -0.38 -14.95 4.75
N TYR A 398 -0.74 -15.25 3.50
CA TYR A 398 -2.13 -15.41 3.07
C TYR A 398 -2.90 -16.40 3.93
N MET A 399 -4.09 -16.02 4.39
CA MET A 399 -5.00 -16.71 5.30
C MET A 399 -4.45 -16.95 6.72
N GLN A 400 -3.31 -16.33 7.08
CA GLN A 400 -2.68 -16.52 8.39
C GLN A 400 -1.93 -15.27 8.87
N LEU A 401 -2.52 -14.07 8.66
CA LEU A 401 -1.91 -12.81 9.10
C LEU A 401 -1.49 -12.86 10.57
N GLY A 402 -0.32 -12.35 10.85
CA GLY A 402 0.27 -12.30 12.19
C GLY A 402 1.06 -13.55 12.58
N LYS A 403 0.92 -14.68 11.87
CA LYS A 403 1.64 -15.90 12.21
C LYS A 403 3.12 -15.82 11.88
N LEU A 404 3.45 -15.79 10.59
CA LEU A 404 4.84 -15.79 10.13
C LEU A 404 5.56 -14.51 10.55
N GLU A 405 4.86 -13.40 10.51
CA GLU A 405 5.39 -12.09 10.90
C GLU A 405 5.79 -12.08 12.38
N SER A 406 4.92 -12.58 13.29
CA SER A 406 5.26 -12.63 14.71
C SER A 406 6.34 -13.66 15.04
N ASP A 407 6.31 -14.81 14.36
CA ASP A 407 7.35 -15.83 14.50
C ASP A 407 8.73 -15.26 14.08
N ASP A 408 8.79 -14.52 12.97
CA ASP A 408 10.01 -13.86 12.48
C ASP A 408 10.47 -12.74 13.41
N MET A 409 9.56 -11.91 13.93
CA MET A 409 9.92 -10.86 14.90
C MET A 409 10.47 -11.41 16.20
N ILE A 410 9.89 -12.49 16.72
CA ILE A 410 10.37 -13.17 17.93
C ILE A 410 11.76 -13.78 17.65
N ALA A 411 11.95 -14.43 16.50
CA ALA A 411 13.25 -14.99 16.11
C ALA A 411 14.30 -13.88 15.96
N ALA A 412 13.94 -12.75 15.33
CA ALA A 412 14.81 -11.59 15.19
C ALA A 412 15.21 -10.98 16.54
N ALA A 413 14.25 -10.84 17.46
CA ALA A 413 14.53 -10.38 18.82
C ALA A 413 15.50 -11.33 19.55
N LYS A 414 15.28 -12.64 19.45
CA LYS A 414 16.18 -13.67 20.01
C LYS A 414 17.59 -13.62 19.40
N TRP A 415 17.71 -13.31 18.12
CA TRP A 415 19.01 -13.11 17.48
C TRP A 415 19.67 -11.80 17.96
N LEU A 416 18.90 -10.70 18.03
CA LEU A 416 19.44 -9.39 18.46
C LEU A 416 19.98 -9.42 19.90
N VAL A 417 19.35 -10.16 20.82
CA VAL A 417 19.87 -10.28 22.21
C VAL A 417 21.16 -11.08 22.33
N THR A 418 21.59 -11.79 21.29
CA THR A 418 22.92 -12.41 21.26
C THR A 418 24.04 -11.38 21.03
N GLN A 419 23.71 -10.15 20.59
CA GLN A 419 24.68 -9.10 20.37
C GLN A 419 25.24 -8.61 21.72
N PRO A 420 26.55 -8.39 21.84
CA PRO A 420 27.19 -8.17 23.14
C PRO A 420 26.79 -6.88 23.83
N ASP A 421 26.31 -5.90 23.08
CA ASP A 421 25.91 -4.56 23.54
C ASP A 421 24.40 -4.45 23.89
N VAL A 422 23.61 -5.50 23.68
CA VAL A 422 22.16 -5.50 23.99
C VAL A 422 21.91 -5.90 25.46
N ASP A 423 21.07 -5.12 26.13
CA ASP A 423 20.56 -5.46 27.46
C ASP A 423 19.35 -6.37 27.36
N VAL A 424 19.54 -7.66 27.59
CA VAL A 424 18.51 -8.72 27.48
C VAL A 424 17.33 -8.54 28.42
N LYS A 425 17.42 -7.65 29.41
CA LYS A 425 16.36 -7.37 30.37
C LYS A 425 15.39 -6.26 29.91
N ASN A 426 15.77 -5.52 28.87
CA ASN A 426 15.05 -4.36 28.40
C ASN A 426 14.85 -4.42 26.88
N ILE A 427 13.91 -5.26 26.45
CA ILE A 427 13.57 -5.47 25.04
C ILE A 427 12.16 -4.96 24.78
N GLY A 428 12.06 -3.88 24.01
CA GLY A 428 10.81 -3.25 23.62
C GLY A 428 10.44 -3.50 22.16
N ILE A 429 9.13 -3.46 21.86
CA ILE A 429 8.59 -3.44 20.50
C ILE A 429 7.50 -2.38 20.44
N TRP A 430 7.43 -1.64 19.32
CA TRP A 430 6.34 -0.71 19.09
C TRP A 430 5.91 -0.67 17.64
N GLY A 431 4.67 -0.29 17.41
CA GLY A 431 4.14 -0.04 16.07
C GLY A 431 2.72 0.51 16.09
N TRP A 432 2.27 1.00 14.94
CA TRP A 432 0.97 1.62 14.73
C TRP A 432 0.15 0.81 13.73
N SER A 433 -1.20 0.74 13.91
CA SER A 433 -2.13 0.02 13.04
C SER A 433 -1.76 -1.48 12.97
N TYR A 434 -1.39 -2.01 11.80
CA TYR A 434 -0.83 -3.36 11.69
C TYR A 434 0.39 -3.56 12.61
N GLY A 435 1.24 -2.53 12.75
CA GLY A 435 2.36 -2.55 13.69
C GLY A 435 1.89 -2.62 15.15
N GLY A 436 0.76 -2.02 15.49
CA GLY A 436 0.11 -2.15 16.79
C GLY A 436 -0.41 -3.58 17.05
N PHE A 437 -1.05 -4.19 16.04
CA PHE A 437 -1.43 -5.61 16.04
C PHE A 437 -0.21 -6.49 16.30
N MET A 438 0.88 -6.27 15.57
CA MET A 438 2.11 -7.04 15.72
C MET A 438 2.78 -6.82 17.07
N SER A 439 2.81 -5.59 17.59
CA SER A 439 3.38 -5.30 18.91
C SER A 439 2.62 -6.01 20.02
N SER A 440 1.28 -6.01 19.95
CA SER A 440 0.42 -6.73 20.87
C SER A 440 0.64 -8.25 20.80
N LEU A 441 0.66 -8.80 19.59
CA LEU A 441 0.84 -10.23 19.38
C LEU A 441 2.24 -10.70 19.81
N CYS A 442 3.29 -9.93 19.50
CA CYS A 442 4.68 -10.27 19.81
C CYS A 442 4.93 -10.31 21.30
N ILE A 443 4.41 -9.34 22.11
CA ILE A 443 4.62 -9.37 23.55
C ILE A 443 3.91 -10.54 24.23
N MET A 444 2.79 -10.99 23.67
CA MET A 444 2.03 -12.13 24.21
C MET A 444 2.65 -13.47 23.78
N LYS A 445 2.93 -13.67 22.48
CA LYS A 445 3.54 -14.90 21.94
C LYS A 445 5.01 -15.05 22.34
N GLY A 446 5.76 -13.94 22.34
CA GLY A 446 7.18 -13.86 22.71
C GLY A 446 7.42 -13.35 24.12
N ASN A 447 6.59 -13.77 25.07
CA ASN A 447 6.63 -13.32 26.48
C ASN A 447 7.86 -13.80 27.27
N ASP A 448 8.73 -14.56 26.63
CA ASP A 448 10.07 -14.97 27.10
C ASP A 448 11.18 -14.03 26.63
N ILE A 449 10.89 -13.11 25.69
CA ILE A 449 11.89 -12.18 25.14
C ILE A 449 11.47 -10.73 25.24
N PHE A 450 10.21 -10.38 24.91
CA PHE A 450 9.73 -9.00 25.00
C PHE A 450 9.31 -8.63 26.42
N THR A 451 9.82 -7.51 26.92
CA THR A 451 9.52 -6.98 28.27
C THR A 451 8.52 -5.83 28.22
N THR A 452 8.44 -5.13 27.09
CA THR A 452 7.57 -3.96 26.92
C THR A 452 7.06 -3.88 25.48
N ALA A 453 5.80 -3.52 25.30
CA ALA A 453 5.25 -3.19 23.99
C ALA A 453 4.44 -1.89 24.04
N ILE A 454 4.48 -1.15 22.93
CA ILE A 454 3.59 0.00 22.68
C ILE A 454 2.81 -0.31 21.41
N ALA A 455 1.49 -0.39 21.54
CA ALA A 455 0.58 -0.66 20.45
C ALA A 455 -0.32 0.56 20.21
N VAL A 456 -0.16 1.22 19.06
CA VAL A 456 -0.99 2.37 18.70
C VAL A 456 -2.04 1.93 17.71
N ALA A 457 -3.31 2.20 17.99
CA ALA A 457 -4.47 1.82 17.18
C ALA A 457 -4.38 0.37 16.64
N PRO A 458 -4.20 -0.63 17.53
CA PRO A 458 -3.97 -2.01 17.11
C PRO A 458 -5.25 -2.65 16.55
N VAL A 459 -5.14 -3.43 15.48
CA VAL A 459 -6.16 -4.42 15.13
C VAL A 459 -5.99 -5.62 16.07
N THR A 460 -6.92 -5.84 17.01
CA THR A 460 -6.82 -6.97 17.94
C THR A 460 -7.56 -8.21 17.45
N HIS A 461 -8.45 -8.03 16.48
CA HIS A 461 -9.10 -9.13 15.79
C HIS A 461 -9.62 -8.65 14.42
N TYR A 462 -9.21 -9.31 13.34
CA TYR A 462 -9.54 -8.90 11.97
C TYR A 462 -11.03 -8.96 11.62
N LYS A 463 -11.87 -9.67 12.37
CA LYS A 463 -13.35 -9.60 12.19
C LYS A 463 -13.94 -8.21 12.48
N TYR A 464 -13.19 -7.34 13.15
CA TYR A 464 -13.60 -5.96 13.43
C TYR A 464 -13.11 -4.96 12.40
N TYR A 465 -12.28 -5.38 11.46
CA TYR A 465 -11.73 -4.55 10.40
C TYR A 465 -12.56 -4.66 9.12
N ASP A 466 -12.31 -3.79 8.13
CA ASP A 466 -13.08 -3.72 6.91
C ASP A 466 -12.99 -4.99 6.04
N SER A 467 -13.96 -5.12 5.13
CA SER A 467 -14.10 -6.28 4.26
C SER A 467 -13.03 -6.35 3.16
N ILE A 468 -12.74 -5.25 2.46
CA ILE A 468 -11.86 -5.27 1.27
C ILE A 468 -10.44 -5.64 1.65
N TYR A 469 -9.86 -4.98 2.66
CA TYR A 469 -8.52 -5.31 3.16
C TYR A 469 -8.48 -6.71 3.76
N THR A 470 -9.35 -6.95 4.73
CA THR A 470 -9.29 -8.18 5.50
C THR A 470 -9.52 -9.41 4.64
N GLU A 471 -10.53 -9.39 3.77
CA GLU A 471 -10.86 -10.54 2.94
C GLU A 471 -9.85 -10.77 1.80
N ARG A 472 -9.18 -9.73 1.33
CA ARG A 472 -8.05 -9.86 0.39
C ARG A 472 -6.99 -10.80 0.93
N TYR A 473 -6.67 -10.68 2.21
CA TYR A 473 -5.59 -11.45 2.84
C TYR A 473 -6.05 -12.67 3.62
N MET A 474 -7.31 -12.68 4.10
CA MET A 474 -7.81 -13.68 5.05
C MET A 474 -9.05 -14.44 4.55
N ARG A 475 -9.67 -14.02 3.44
CA ARG A 475 -11.04 -14.39 3.05
C ARG A 475 -12.05 -14.00 4.12
N THR A 476 -13.29 -14.51 4.03
CA THR A 476 -14.31 -14.23 5.05
C THR A 476 -14.04 -15.02 6.34
N PRO A 477 -14.53 -14.55 7.51
CA PRO A 477 -14.42 -15.30 8.76
C PRO A 477 -15.03 -16.70 8.69
N ALA A 478 -16.10 -16.88 7.93
CA ALA A 478 -16.75 -18.18 7.76
C ALA A 478 -15.90 -19.19 6.96
N GLU A 479 -15.07 -18.70 6.02
CA GLU A 479 -14.20 -19.55 5.21
C GLU A 479 -12.87 -19.88 5.90
N ASN A 480 -12.45 -19.06 6.87
CA ASN A 480 -11.12 -19.15 7.48
C ASN A 480 -11.14 -18.85 8.99
N GLU A 481 -12.07 -19.44 9.73
CA GLU A 481 -12.24 -19.21 11.17
C GLU A 481 -10.90 -19.31 11.94
N ARG A 482 -10.13 -20.39 11.71
CA ARG A 482 -8.85 -20.61 12.38
C ARG A 482 -7.81 -19.52 12.08
N GLY A 483 -7.72 -19.04 10.84
CA GLY A 483 -6.80 -17.96 10.49
C GLY A 483 -7.10 -16.69 11.26
N TYR A 484 -8.38 -16.38 11.49
CA TYR A 484 -8.81 -15.24 12.28
C TYR A 484 -8.54 -15.40 13.78
N GLU A 485 -8.79 -16.59 14.32
CA GLU A 485 -8.71 -16.83 15.77
C GLU A 485 -7.27 -17.10 16.25
N ASP A 486 -6.49 -17.91 15.53
CA ASP A 486 -5.18 -18.41 15.99
C ASP A 486 -4.16 -17.28 16.24
N ASN A 487 -4.27 -16.14 15.55
CA ASN A 487 -3.32 -15.04 15.66
C ASN A 487 -3.96 -13.70 16.10
N ALA A 488 -5.20 -13.73 16.58
CA ALA A 488 -5.82 -12.53 17.17
C ALA A 488 -5.21 -12.24 18.54
N PRO A 489 -4.63 -11.05 18.81
CA PRO A 489 -4.12 -10.68 20.13
C PRO A 489 -5.11 -10.92 21.27
N LEU A 490 -6.41 -10.72 21.06
CA LEU A 490 -7.45 -11.00 22.05
C LEU A 490 -7.37 -12.43 22.59
N ASN A 491 -7.04 -13.41 21.75
CA ASN A 491 -6.96 -14.83 22.14
C ASN A 491 -5.62 -15.20 22.80
N TRP A 492 -4.70 -14.26 22.88
CA TRP A 492 -3.40 -14.42 23.54
C TRP A 492 -3.25 -13.57 24.80
N ALA A 493 -4.27 -12.82 25.20
CA ALA A 493 -4.20 -11.86 26.29
C ALA A 493 -3.79 -12.50 27.65
N ASP A 494 -4.18 -13.75 27.90
CA ASP A 494 -3.80 -14.54 29.07
C ASP A 494 -2.29 -14.87 29.13
N LYS A 495 -1.56 -14.70 28.04
CA LYS A 495 -0.12 -14.95 27.93
C LYS A 495 0.73 -13.71 28.19
N LEU A 496 0.12 -12.54 28.39
CA LEU A 496 0.84 -11.30 28.66
C LEU A 496 1.63 -11.40 29.97
N LYS A 497 2.94 -11.16 29.91
CA LYS A 497 3.83 -11.13 31.08
C LYS A 497 4.58 -9.80 31.25
N GLY A 498 4.76 -9.06 30.19
CA GLY A 498 5.45 -7.78 30.16
C GLY A 498 4.51 -6.58 30.36
N ASN A 499 5.02 -5.40 30.05
CA ASN A 499 4.28 -4.15 30.10
C ASN A 499 3.72 -3.81 28.72
N LEU A 500 2.40 -3.68 28.60
CA LEU A 500 1.73 -3.29 27.36
C LEU A 500 1.07 -1.92 27.55
N LEU A 501 1.45 -0.97 26.71
CA LEU A 501 0.76 0.31 26.56
C LEU A 501 -0.04 0.29 25.27
N ILE A 502 -1.35 0.55 25.34
CA ILE A 502 -2.22 0.70 24.19
C ILE A 502 -2.66 2.16 24.11
N CYS A 503 -2.55 2.76 22.93
CA CYS A 503 -3.04 4.10 22.63
C CYS A 503 -4.02 4.02 21.45
N HIS A 504 -5.19 4.67 21.57
CA HIS A 504 -6.19 4.65 20.50
C HIS A 504 -6.99 5.95 20.46
N GLY A 505 -7.30 6.42 19.26
CA GLY A 505 -8.22 7.54 19.06
C GLY A 505 -9.68 7.09 19.15
N THR A 506 -10.51 7.81 19.90
CA THR A 506 -11.94 7.47 20.06
C THR A 506 -12.76 7.75 18.79
N ALA A 507 -12.20 8.53 17.85
CA ALA A 507 -12.79 8.86 16.55
C ALA A 507 -11.95 8.30 15.39
N ASP A 508 -11.28 7.18 15.60
CA ASP A 508 -10.58 6.43 14.57
C ASP A 508 -11.64 5.71 13.72
N ASP A 509 -11.86 6.19 12.49
CA ASP A 509 -12.88 5.69 11.58
C ASP A 509 -12.39 4.51 10.73
N ASN A 510 -11.12 4.18 10.83
CA ASN A 510 -10.49 3.06 10.14
C ASN A 510 -10.35 1.85 11.07
N VAL A 511 -9.47 1.93 12.07
CA VAL A 511 -9.36 0.92 13.11
C VAL A 511 -10.20 1.36 14.30
N HIS A 512 -11.44 0.91 14.36
CA HIS A 512 -12.35 1.33 15.43
C HIS A 512 -11.80 1.03 16.81
N VAL A 513 -12.01 1.95 17.78
CA VAL A 513 -11.63 1.78 19.19
C VAL A 513 -12.20 0.50 19.80
N GLN A 514 -13.20 -0.12 19.18
CA GLN A 514 -13.70 -1.46 19.52
C GLN A 514 -12.59 -2.51 19.57
N ASN A 515 -11.48 -2.30 18.87
CA ASN A 515 -10.30 -3.17 18.89
C ASN A 515 -9.46 -3.00 20.17
N THR A 516 -9.72 -2.00 21.00
CA THR A 516 -9.01 -1.74 22.26
C THR A 516 -9.90 -1.98 23.47
#